data_61ab0971c3e7c03842b5802e36274978
#
_entry.id   61ab0971c3e7c03842b5802e36274978
#
_cell.length_a   1.000
_cell.length_b   1.000
_cell.length_c   1.000
_cell.angle_alpha   90.00
_cell.angle_beta   90.00
_cell.angle_gamma   90.00
#
_symmetry.space_group_name_H-M   'P 1'
#
loop_
_entity.id
_entity.type
_entity.pdbx_description
1 polymer ?
#
loop_
_entity_poly.entity_id
_entity_poly.type
_entity_poly.pdbx_seq_one_letter_code
_entity_poly.pdbx_strand_id
1 'polypeptide(L)'
;MYQEAWNLISQSNNIILISHLNPDGDALGSSLSLYPVLKDMGKNVHVINMTLPLALRYDFLPNFAKIKSKMPSKCDLIISFDCGSFDRLGIDKSDIPLINIDHHKTNTNYGDINLVDPGKASASSVVLSLLEKNDIPLRRDVATCIYTALAEDTGFFSFDNVSEKVFEDAAKLIKAKANPALIAQKLKERNSLAKLRLEALLIDKLELVNDAKIGYSILTLDDFTKCGAIRPDSDRCVDIIRSLVTVELAILLIEENHSYKISLRSKDKVDVSDIALVFGGGGHKRAAGFTIQTKDTEKIIDNILNKVQI
;
A
#
# COMPACT_ATOMS: atom_id res chain seq x y z
N MET A 1 -10.80 -7.99 21.02
CA MET A 1 -10.00 -8.08 19.77
C MET A 1 -8.49 -7.84 20.00
N TYR A 2 -8.00 -6.64 20.41
CA TYR A 2 -6.54 -6.41 20.58
C TYR A 2 -5.87 -7.37 21.56
N GLN A 3 -6.48 -7.60 22.74
CA GLN A 3 -5.97 -8.54 23.73
C GLN A 3 -6.02 -10.00 23.23
N GLU A 4 -7.05 -10.35 22.53
CA GLU A 4 -7.21 -11.68 21.91
C GLU A 4 -6.13 -11.95 20.87
N ALA A 5 -5.91 -10.98 19.95
CA ALA A 5 -4.82 -11.05 18.99
C ALA A 5 -3.45 -11.18 19.68
N TRP A 6 -3.20 -10.39 20.72
CA TRP A 6 -1.95 -10.43 21.46
C TRP A 6 -1.75 -11.76 22.20
N ASN A 7 -2.82 -12.33 22.74
CA ASN A 7 -2.78 -13.65 23.39
C ASN A 7 -2.39 -14.73 22.37
N LEU A 8 -2.99 -14.73 21.18
CA LEU A 8 -2.64 -15.67 20.12
C LEU A 8 -1.18 -15.49 19.66
N ILE A 9 -0.73 -14.22 19.46
CA ILE A 9 0.68 -13.90 19.16
C ILE A 9 1.61 -14.45 20.24
N SER A 10 1.24 -14.25 21.52
CA SER A 10 2.08 -14.68 22.65
C SER A 10 2.22 -16.19 22.75
N GLN A 11 1.18 -16.94 22.40
CA GLN A 11 1.15 -18.41 22.41
C GLN A 11 1.86 -19.03 21.20
N SER A 12 1.96 -18.32 20.08
CA SER A 12 2.58 -18.82 18.84
C SER A 12 4.10 -18.68 18.88
N ASN A 13 4.81 -19.58 18.22
CA ASN A 13 6.28 -19.59 18.18
C ASN A 13 6.86 -19.33 16.78
N ASN A 14 6.22 -19.85 15.72
CA ASN A 14 6.66 -19.68 14.33
C ASN A 14 5.66 -18.78 13.61
N ILE A 15 6.00 -17.50 13.50
CA ILE A 15 5.07 -16.47 13.05
C ILE A 15 5.50 -15.96 11.67
N ILE A 16 4.55 -15.90 10.75
CA ILE A 16 4.71 -15.24 9.45
C ILE A 16 4.05 -13.87 9.52
N LEU A 17 4.80 -12.84 9.12
CA LEU A 17 4.32 -11.50 8.84
C LEU A 17 4.23 -11.34 7.32
N ILE A 18 3.04 -11.15 6.78
CA ILE A 18 2.81 -11.08 5.33
C ILE A 18 2.07 -9.82 4.94
N SER A 19 2.46 -9.20 3.85
CA SER A 19 1.79 -8.05 3.25
C SER A 19 1.24 -8.38 1.86
N HIS A 20 0.35 -7.54 1.34
CA HIS A 20 -0.26 -7.76 0.03
C HIS A 20 0.74 -7.74 -1.13
N LEU A 21 0.36 -8.33 -2.27
CA LEU A 21 1.12 -8.25 -3.54
C LEU A 21 1.33 -6.79 -3.96
N ASN A 22 2.53 -6.48 -4.49
CA ASN A 22 2.96 -5.12 -4.83
C ASN A 22 2.80 -4.15 -3.65
N PRO A 23 3.52 -4.41 -2.53
CA PRO A 23 3.33 -3.69 -1.28
C PRO A 23 3.80 -2.24 -1.40
N ASP A 24 3.08 -1.36 -0.73
CA ASP A 24 3.46 0.03 -0.51
C ASP A 24 4.16 0.21 0.85
N GLY A 25 4.33 1.46 1.26
CA GLY A 25 5.01 1.76 2.51
C GLY A 25 4.22 1.43 3.76
N ASP A 26 2.86 1.44 3.69
CA ASP A 26 2.05 1.03 4.84
C ASP A 26 2.13 -0.48 5.04
N ALA A 27 1.97 -1.27 3.99
CA ALA A 27 2.10 -2.72 4.03
C ALA A 27 3.46 -3.19 4.55
N LEU A 28 4.56 -2.59 4.04
CA LEU A 28 5.92 -2.93 4.46
C LEU A 28 6.24 -2.40 5.86
N GLY A 29 5.91 -1.16 6.15
CA GLY A 29 6.18 -0.55 7.44
C GLY A 29 5.40 -1.24 8.57
N SER A 30 4.14 -1.59 8.33
CA SER A 30 3.33 -2.33 9.30
C SER A 30 3.93 -3.69 9.62
N SER A 31 4.26 -4.49 8.59
CA SER A 31 4.83 -5.83 8.79
C SER A 31 6.22 -5.78 9.45
N LEU A 32 7.11 -4.87 8.99
CA LEU A 32 8.45 -4.72 9.53
C LEU A 32 8.49 -4.14 10.94
N SER A 33 7.48 -3.37 11.35
CA SER A 33 7.41 -2.80 12.70
C SER A 33 7.21 -3.88 13.77
N LEU A 34 6.44 -4.92 13.48
CA LEU A 34 6.16 -5.99 14.43
C LEU A 34 7.31 -7.01 14.51
N TYR A 35 8.14 -7.12 13.46
CA TYR A 35 9.24 -8.07 13.40
C TYR A 35 10.20 -8.00 14.61
N PRO A 36 10.81 -6.85 14.96
CA PRO A 36 11.74 -6.77 16.08
C PRO A 36 11.06 -7.03 17.43
N VAL A 37 9.81 -6.64 17.59
CA VAL A 37 9.03 -6.90 18.82
C VAL A 37 8.89 -8.39 19.06
N LEU A 38 8.49 -9.13 18.04
CA LEU A 38 8.32 -10.59 18.15
C LEU A 38 9.67 -11.31 18.30
N LYS A 39 10.75 -10.79 17.70
CA LYS A 39 12.10 -11.32 17.89
C LYS A 39 12.56 -11.16 19.34
N ASP A 40 12.28 -10.02 19.97
CA ASP A 40 12.61 -9.78 21.38
C ASP A 40 11.80 -10.71 22.33
N MET A 41 10.61 -11.13 21.91
CA MET A 41 9.81 -12.15 22.61
C MET A 41 10.34 -13.59 22.37
N GLY A 42 11.46 -13.76 21.67
CA GLY A 42 12.06 -15.07 21.38
C GLY A 42 11.37 -15.86 20.28
N LYS A 43 10.47 -15.24 19.50
CA LYS A 43 9.72 -15.92 18.42
C LYS A 43 10.59 -16.17 17.19
N ASN A 44 10.28 -17.23 16.46
CA ASN A 44 10.81 -17.48 15.12
C ASN A 44 9.93 -16.76 14.10
N VAL A 45 10.43 -15.65 13.55
CA VAL A 45 9.63 -14.74 12.74
C VAL A 45 10.17 -14.68 11.32
N HIS A 46 9.28 -14.78 10.35
CA HIS A 46 9.54 -14.64 8.92
C HIS A 46 8.71 -13.50 8.34
N VAL A 47 9.34 -12.58 7.63
CA VAL A 47 8.64 -11.53 6.87
C VAL A 47 8.55 -11.98 5.42
N ILE A 48 7.34 -12.06 4.91
CA ILE A 48 7.04 -12.60 3.58
C ILE A 48 6.33 -11.55 2.73
N ASN A 49 6.77 -11.43 1.49
CA ASN A 49 5.99 -10.80 0.43
C ASN A 49 6.18 -11.60 -0.86
N MET A 50 5.11 -11.94 -1.53
CA MET A 50 5.15 -12.77 -2.74
C MET A 50 5.55 -11.99 -4.00
N THR A 51 5.71 -10.66 -3.90
CA THR A 51 6.23 -9.80 -4.98
C THR A 51 7.71 -9.50 -4.78
N LEU A 52 8.55 -9.95 -5.70
CA LEU A 52 9.97 -9.55 -5.76
C LEU A 52 10.34 -9.25 -7.22
N PRO A 53 11.20 -8.26 -7.47
CA PRO A 53 11.86 -7.38 -6.50
C PRO A 53 10.91 -6.32 -5.92
N LEU A 54 11.18 -5.90 -4.69
CA LEU A 54 10.49 -4.78 -4.04
C LEU A 54 11.09 -3.43 -4.48
N ALA A 55 10.30 -2.37 -4.35
CA ALA A 55 10.74 -1.02 -4.67
C ALA A 55 11.90 -0.59 -3.75
N LEU A 56 13.05 -0.25 -4.34
CA LEU A 56 14.29 0.11 -3.64
C LEU A 56 14.15 1.35 -2.74
N ARG A 57 13.12 2.18 -2.94
CA ARG A 57 12.85 3.33 -2.08
C ARG A 57 12.58 2.94 -0.63
N TYR A 58 12.21 1.68 -0.35
CA TYR A 58 11.92 1.15 0.98
C TYR A 58 13.10 0.42 1.65
N ASP A 59 14.24 0.24 0.96
CA ASP A 59 15.38 -0.53 1.47
C ASP A 59 16.03 0.06 2.74
N PHE A 60 15.71 1.30 3.06
CA PHE A 60 16.14 1.97 4.29
C PHE A 60 15.35 1.54 5.53
N LEU A 61 14.20 0.88 5.34
CA LEU A 61 13.38 0.39 6.45
C LEU A 61 14.18 -0.64 7.27
N PRO A 62 14.17 -0.53 8.60
CA PRO A 62 14.74 -1.55 9.46
C PRO A 62 14.25 -2.95 9.10
N ASN A 63 15.16 -3.88 8.98
CA ASN A 63 14.86 -5.28 8.63
C ASN A 63 14.33 -5.55 7.20
N PHE A 64 14.34 -4.58 6.28
CA PHE A 64 13.89 -4.76 4.90
C PHE A 64 14.55 -5.97 4.21
N ALA A 65 15.85 -6.18 4.40
CA ALA A 65 16.59 -7.33 3.84
C ALA A 65 16.15 -8.71 4.41
N LYS A 66 15.26 -8.74 5.40
CA LYS A 66 14.68 -9.99 5.94
C LYS A 66 13.47 -10.47 5.16
N ILE A 67 12.90 -9.63 4.28
CA ILE A 67 11.74 -9.98 3.47
C ILE A 67 12.14 -11.07 2.47
N LYS A 68 11.33 -12.12 2.39
CA LYS A 68 11.50 -13.24 1.47
C LYS A 68 10.20 -13.51 0.71
N SER A 69 10.30 -14.21 -0.44
CA SER A 69 9.14 -14.62 -1.25
C SER A 69 8.77 -16.10 -1.08
N LYS A 70 9.38 -16.79 -0.13
CA LYS A 70 9.15 -18.22 0.08
C LYS A 70 8.61 -18.46 1.49
N MET A 71 7.47 -19.13 1.56
CA MET A 71 6.88 -19.57 2.82
C MET A 71 7.81 -20.54 3.55
N PRO A 72 7.98 -20.42 4.89
CA PRO A 72 8.72 -21.39 5.69
C PRO A 72 7.94 -22.71 5.82
N SER A 73 8.64 -23.78 6.10
CA SER A 73 8.03 -25.11 6.29
C SER A 73 7.28 -25.27 7.62
N LYS A 74 7.53 -24.39 8.58
CA LYS A 74 6.84 -24.38 9.90
C LYS A 74 6.23 -23.02 10.13
N CYS A 75 4.93 -22.99 10.40
CA CYS A 75 4.18 -21.81 10.75
C CYS A 75 3.02 -22.22 11.67
N ASP A 76 2.82 -21.50 12.74
CA ASP A 76 1.70 -21.69 13.67
C ASP A 76 0.82 -20.45 13.80
N LEU A 77 1.21 -19.34 13.16
CA LEU A 77 0.41 -18.13 13.05
C LEU A 77 0.82 -17.32 11.81
N ILE A 78 -0.16 -16.84 11.05
CA ILE A 78 0.02 -15.84 10.01
C ILE A 78 -0.57 -14.52 10.49
N ILE A 79 0.17 -13.41 10.29
CA ILE A 79 -0.33 -12.05 10.52
C ILE A 79 -0.23 -11.31 9.19
N SER A 80 -1.37 -10.93 8.62
CA SER A 80 -1.43 -10.15 7.40
C SER A 80 -1.60 -8.66 7.70
N PHE A 81 -0.99 -7.83 6.85
CA PHE A 81 -0.96 -6.39 7.02
C PHE A 81 -1.44 -5.69 5.76
N ASP A 82 -2.29 -4.65 5.96
CA ASP A 82 -2.76 -3.74 4.93
C ASP A 82 -3.34 -4.46 3.71
N CYS A 83 -4.16 -5.45 3.96
CA CYS A 83 -4.70 -6.32 2.92
C CYS A 83 -6.20 -6.52 3.07
N GLY A 84 -6.98 -5.95 2.17
CA GLY A 84 -8.44 -5.97 2.23
C GLY A 84 -9.07 -7.31 1.86
N SER A 85 -8.34 -8.22 1.19
CA SER A 85 -8.84 -9.56 0.82
C SER A 85 -7.71 -10.59 0.79
N PHE A 86 -8.03 -11.84 1.13
CA PHE A 86 -7.04 -12.92 1.22
C PHE A 86 -6.28 -13.16 -0.08
N ASP A 87 -6.95 -13.10 -1.23
CA ASP A 87 -6.33 -13.38 -2.53
C ASP A 87 -5.17 -12.43 -2.86
N ARG A 88 -5.20 -11.22 -2.29
CA ARG A 88 -4.11 -10.25 -2.45
C ARG A 88 -2.84 -10.61 -1.68
N LEU A 89 -2.86 -11.60 -0.79
CA LEU A 89 -1.66 -12.09 -0.12
C LEU A 89 -0.78 -12.93 -1.05
N GLY A 90 -1.34 -13.50 -2.12
CA GLY A 90 -0.63 -14.34 -3.08
C GLY A 90 -0.18 -15.69 -2.52
N ILE A 91 -0.88 -16.20 -1.51
CA ILE A 91 -0.66 -17.51 -0.90
C ILE A 91 -1.95 -18.34 -0.93
N ASP A 92 -1.81 -19.66 -0.85
CA ASP A 92 -2.95 -20.56 -0.72
C ASP A 92 -3.55 -20.52 0.69
N LYS A 93 -4.86 -20.73 0.79
CA LYS A 93 -5.53 -20.89 2.09
C LYS A 93 -5.03 -22.13 2.81
N SER A 94 -4.90 -22.02 4.12
CA SER A 94 -4.48 -23.10 4.99
C SER A 94 -5.25 -23.04 6.31
N ASP A 95 -5.17 -24.09 7.12
CA ASP A 95 -5.78 -24.16 8.45
C ASP A 95 -4.93 -23.46 9.54
N ILE A 96 -3.89 -22.73 9.14
CA ILE A 96 -3.06 -21.96 10.07
C ILE A 96 -3.84 -20.73 10.53
N PRO A 97 -3.96 -20.48 11.84
CA PRO A 97 -4.60 -19.29 12.38
C PRO A 97 -4.06 -18.01 11.73
N LEU A 98 -4.97 -17.08 11.40
CA LEU A 98 -4.65 -15.84 10.71
C LEU A 98 -5.21 -14.63 11.45
N ILE A 99 -4.34 -13.69 11.78
CA ILE A 99 -4.72 -12.34 12.24
C ILE A 99 -4.60 -11.39 11.05
N ASN A 100 -5.69 -10.68 10.72
CA ASN A 100 -5.69 -9.63 9.71
C ASN A 100 -5.63 -8.25 10.40
N ILE A 101 -4.59 -7.46 10.11
CA ILE A 101 -4.41 -6.09 10.60
C ILE A 101 -4.55 -5.14 9.42
N ASP A 102 -5.63 -4.34 9.41
CA ASP A 102 -5.99 -3.52 8.26
C ASP A 102 -6.79 -2.27 8.66
N HIS A 103 -6.95 -1.34 7.70
CA HIS A 103 -7.77 -0.13 7.85
C HIS A 103 -8.74 0.09 6.68
N HIS A 104 -8.78 -0.80 5.70
CA HIS A 104 -9.64 -0.67 4.53
C HIS A 104 -11.12 -0.90 4.87
N LYS A 105 -12.01 0.02 4.46
CA LYS A 105 -13.47 -0.14 4.59
C LYS A 105 -14.02 -1.35 3.85
N THR A 106 -13.36 -1.74 2.76
CA THR A 106 -13.73 -2.86 1.89
C THR A 106 -13.12 -4.19 2.34
N ASN A 107 -12.52 -4.24 3.52
CA ASN A 107 -11.94 -5.48 4.05
C ASN A 107 -13.00 -6.57 4.19
N THR A 108 -12.68 -7.77 3.73
CA THR A 108 -13.59 -8.94 3.74
C THR A 108 -13.59 -9.70 5.06
N ASN A 109 -12.83 -9.25 6.06
CA ASN A 109 -12.67 -9.88 7.38
C ASN A 109 -12.29 -11.36 7.28
N TYR A 110 -11.31 -11.67 6.45
CA TYR A 110 -10.91 -13.04 6.10
C TYR A 110 -10.02 -13.75 7.14
N GLY A 111 -9.58 -13.04 8.17
CA GLY A 111 -8.81 -13.60 9.28
C GLY A 111 -9.68 -14.28 10.33
N ASP A 112 -9.11 -15.18 11.11
CA ASP A 112 -9.74 -15.72 12.32
C ASP A 112 -9.92 -14.63 13.38
N ILE A 113 -8.93 -13.71 13.45
CA ILE A 113 -9.03 -12.46 14.22
C ILE A 113 -8.79 -11.29 13.26
N ASN A 114 -9.73 -10.33 13.25
CA ASN A 114 -9.66 -9.18 12.35
C ASN A 114 -9.50 -7.89 13.16
N LEU A 115 -8.28 -7.34 13.21
CA LEU A 115 -8.00 -6.01 13.73
C LEU A 115 -8.16 -5.00 12.58
N VAL A 116 -9.39 -4.80 12.14
CA VAL A 116 -9.74 -3.90 11.04
C VAL A 116 -10.38 -2.65 11.61
N ASP A 117 -9.76 -1.49 11.39
CA ASP A 117 -10.26 -0.19 11.88
C ASP A 117 -10.24 0.87 10.77
N PRO A 118 -11.35 1.03 10.03
CA PRO A 118 -11.46 2.05 8.98
C PRO A 118 -11.40 3.51 9.46
N GLY A 119 -11.41 3.74 10.77
CA GLY A 119 -11.19 5.07 11.35
C GLY A 119 -9.72 5.44 11.51
N LYS A 120 -8.82 4.49 11.29
CA LYS A 120 -7.36 4.72 11.32
C LYS A 120 -6.86 5.18 9.96
N ALA A 121 -5.83 5.99 9.98
CA ALA A 121 -5.24 6.54 8.75
C ALA A 121 -4.38 5.52 7.99
N SER A 122 -3.96 4.43 8.64
CA SER A 122 -3.08 3.41 8.07
C SER A 122 -3.17 2.10 8.86
N ALA A 123 -2.79 0.97 8.28
CA ALA A 123 -2.65 -0.29 9.00
C ALA A 123 -1.58 -0.20 10.10
N SER A 124 -0.54 0.60 9.89
CA SER A 124 0.49 0.86 10.91
C SER A 124 -0.07 1.58 12.15
N SER A 125 -1.11 2.40 12.01
CA SER A 125 -1.81 3.00 13.15
C SER A 125 -2.59 1.96 13.96
N VAL A 126 -3.07 0.89 13.32
CA VAL A 126 -3.67 -0.27 14.01
C VAL A 126 -2.60 -1.05 14.76
N VAL A 127 -1.42 -1.28 14.14
CA VAL A 127 -0.26 -1.89 14.82
C VAL A 127 0.16 -1.05 16.02
N LEU A 128 0.27 0.28 15.88
CA LEU A 128 0.61 1.17 16.99
C LEU A 128 -0.39 0.98 18.16
N SER A 129 -1.69 0.91 17.86
CA SER A 129 -2.71 0.67 18.86
C SER A 129 -2.58 -0.71 19.52
N LEU A 130 -2.18 -1.75 18.74
CA LEU A 130 -1.91 -3.08 19.29
C LEU A 130 -0.76 -3.05 20.29
N LEU A 131 0.33 -2.36 19.96
CA LEU A 131 1.50 -2.22 20.83
C LEU A 131 1.17 -1.42 22.10
N GLU A 132 0.49 -0.27 21.96
CA GLU A 132 0.09 0.58 23.10
C GLU A 132 -0.82 -0.16 24.07
N LYS A 133 -1.83 -0.89 23.59
CA LYS A 133 -2.79 -1.62 24.44
C LYS A 133 -2.19 -2.83 25.17
N ASN A 134 -1.01 -3.22 24.80
CA ASN A 134 -0.26 -4.31 25.44
C ASN A 134 1.03 -3.82 26.12
N ASP A 135 1.14 -2.51 26.36
CA ASP A 135 2.25 -1.85 27.07
C ASP A 135 3.63 -2.15 26.46
N ILE A 136 3.69 -2.35 25.14
CA ILE A 136 4.94 -2.61 24.44
C ILE A 136 5.65 -1.28 24.13
N PRO A 137 6.89 -1.09 24.60
CA PRO A 137 7.59 0.16 24.40
C PRO A 137 8.00 0.35 22.92
N LEU A 138 7.81 1.57 22.43
CA LEU A 138 8.21 1.93 21.08
C LEU A 138 9.73 2.12 20.99
N ARG A 139 10.37 1.25 20.24
CA ARG A 139 11.79 1.35 19.87
C ARG A 139 11.95 2.19 18.61
N ARG A 140 13.16 2.70 18.38
CA ARG A 140 13.49 3.51 17.21
C ARG A 140 13.18 2.80 15.87
N ASP A 141 13.52 1.53 15.75
CA ASP A 141 13.28 0.73 14.54
C ASP A 141 11.79 0.52 14.28
N VAL A 142 11.02 0.19 15.30
CA VAL A 142 9.54 0.10 15.26
C VAL A 142 8.94 1.45 14.86
N ALA A 143 9.35 2.51 15.56
CA ALA A 143 8.83 3.86 15.29
C ALA A 143 9.18 4.35 13.88
N THR A 144 10.37 4.01 13.34
CA THR A 144 10.76 4.34 11.97
C THR A 144 9.84 3.67 10.96
N CYS A 145 9.55 2.37 11.14
CA CYS A 145 8.66 1.62 10.26
C CYS A 145 7.23 2.18 10.29
N ILE A 146 6.65 2.37 11.49
CA ILE A 146 5.29 2.90 11.64
C ILE A 146 5.19 4.34 11.11
N TYR A 147 6.17 5.20 11.39
CA TYR A 147 6.16 6.57 10.87
C TYR A 147 6.24 6.62 9.35
N THR A 148 7.06 5.75 8.73
CA THR A 148 7.16 5.66 7.28
C THR A 148 5.83 5.28 6.65
N ALA A 149 5.18 4.27 7.20
CA ALA A 149 3.87 3.79 6.81
C ALA A 149 2.80 4.90 6.93
N LEU A 150 2.69 5.50 8.11
CA LEU A 150 1.75 6.59 8.39
C LEU A 150 1.96 7.79 7.46
N ALA A 151 3.24 8.21 7.26
CA ALA A 151 3.55 9.33 6.38
C ALA A 151 3.16 9.06 4.93
N GLU A 152 3.35 7.84 4.45
CA GLU A 152 3.03 7.48 3.07
C GLU A 152 1.53 7.41 2.84
N ASP A 153 0.77 6.76 3.73
CA ASP A 153 -0.67 6.57 3.58
C ASP A 153 -1.49 7.85 3.86
N THR A 154 -0.89 8.81 4.56
CA THR A 154 -1.44 10.15 4.72
C THR A 154 -0.97 11.16 3.68
N GLY A 155 -0.25 10.71 2.64
CA GLY A 155 0.36 11.61 1.65
C GLY A 155 1.29 12.64 2.26
N PHE A 156 2.10 12.25 3.23
CA PHE A 156 2.91 13.15 4.06
C PHE A 156 2.05 14.20 4.78
N PHE A 157 0.99 13.72 5.45
CA PHE A 157 0.07 14.54 6.26
C PHE A 157 -0.72 15.57 5.44
N SER A 158 -1.11 15.22 4.20
CA SER A 158 -1.84 16.12 3.29
C SER A 158 -3.14 15.53 2.72
N PHE A 159 -3.52 14.28 3.07
CA PHE A 159 -4.75 13.66 2.59
C PHE A 159 -5.91 13.81 3.57
N ASP A 160 -7.13 13.52 3.11
CA ASP A 160 -8.37 13.65 3.88
C ASP A 160 -8.44 12.74 5.12
N ASN A 161 -7.63 11.69 5.19
CA ASN A 161 -7.52 10.80 6.34
C ASN A 161 -6.65 11.37 7.49
N VAL A 162 -6.11 12.58 7.32
CA VAL A 162 -5.32 13.25 8.36
C VAL A 162 -6.25 13.87 9.40
N SER A 163 -6.07 13.47 10.66
CA SER A 163 -6.81 13.95 11.82
C SER A 163 -5.84 14.40 12.93
N GLU A 164 -6.37 15.01 13.98
CA GLU A 164 -5.59 15.30 15.20
C GLU A 164 -4.85 14.05 15.69
N LYS A 165 -5.53 12.90 15.69
CA LYS A 165 -4.95 11.63 16.11
C LYS A 165 -3.72 11.20 15.30
N VAL A 166 -3.69 11.49 14.02
CA VAL A 166 -2.53 11.23 13.14
C VAL A 166 -1.31 12.04 13.60
N PHE A 167 -1.50 13.30 13.95
CA PHE A 167 -0.41 14.15 14.47
C PHE A 167 0.05 13.72 15.87
N GLU A 168 -0.87 13.29 16.75
CA GLU A 168 -0.51 12.71 18.05
C GLU A 168 0.34 11.45 17.89
N ASP A 169 -0.07 10.53 17.00
CA ASP A 169 0.66 9.29 16.72
C ASP A 169 2.03 9.63 16.11
N ALA A 170 2.11 10.56 15.16
CA ALA A 170 3.38 11.04 14.60
C ALA A 170 4.29 11.63 15.70
N ALA A 171 3.77 12.43 16.62
CA ALA A 171 4.53 13.00 17.73
C ALA A 171 5.11 11.90 18.65
N LYS A 172 4.32 10.87 18.97
CA LYS A 172 4.80 9.70 19.74
C LYS A 172 5.94 8.98 19.04
N LEU A 173 5.81 8.77 17.73
CA LEU A 173 6.83 8.10 16.92
C LEU A 173 8.13 8.91 16.84
N ILE A 174 8.04 10.24 16.74
CA ILE A 174 9.19 11.15 16.81
C ILE A 174 9.85 11.10 18.20
N LYS A 175 9.07 11.07 19.27
CA LYS A 175 9.56 10.90 20.65
C LYS A 175 10.31 9.56 20.78
N ALA A 176 9.86 8.51 20.10
CA ALA A 176 10.51 7.20 20.01
C ALA A 176 11.67 7.18 19.00
N LYS A 177 12.13 8.35 18.51
CA LYS A 177 13.32 8.55 17.65
C LYS A 177 13.13 8.15 16.18
N ALA A 178 11.91 8.08 15.65
CA ALA A 178 11.73 8.18 14.21
C ALA A 178 12.27 9.53 13.71
N ASN A 179 12.90 9.55 12.54
CA ASN A 179 13.46 10.76 11.94
C ASN A 179 12.68 11.19 10.70
N PRO A 180 11.72 12.13 10.82
CA PRO A 180 10.87 12.57 9.71
C PRO A 180 11.65 13.06 8.48
N ALA A 181 12.72 13.86 8.71
CA ALA A 181 13.52 14.42 7.63
C ALA A 181 14.23 13.33 6.82
N LEU A 182 14.86 12.36 7.51
CA LEU A 182 15.51 11.23 6.86
C LEU A 182 14.50 10.36 6.10
N ILE A 183 13.34 10.08 6.70
CA ILE A 183 12.28 9.28 6.07
C ILE A 183 11.77 9.98 4.81
N ALA A 184 11.48 11.29 4.90
CA ALA A 184 11.02 12.08 3.75
C ALA A 184 12.06 12.08 2.62
N GLN A 185 13.33 12.28 2.96
CA GLN A 185 14.44 12.21 2.00
C GLN A 185 14.49 10.84 1.30
N LYS A 186 14.45 9.75 2.08
CA LYS A 186 14.51 8.38 1.53
C LYS A 186 13.33 8.04 0.63
N LEU A 187 12.14 8.54 0.91
CA LEU A 187 10.95 8.27 0.10
C LEU A 187 10.81 9.19 -1.13
N LYS A 188 11.32 10.44 -1.06
CA LYS A 188 11.09 11.45 -2.11
C LYS A 188 12.29 11.68 -3.03
N GLU A 189 13.52 11.44 -2.55
CA GLU A 189 14.76 11.83 -3.24
C GLU A 189 15.59 10.62 -3.73
N ARG A 190 14.95 9.45 -3.93
CA ARG A 190 15.61 8.22 -4.39
C ARG A 190 14.95 7.65 -5.64
N ASN A 191 14.65 8.52 -6.58
CA ASN A 191 14.13 8.08 -7.87
C ASN A 191 15.27 7.53 -8.75
N SER A 192 15.02 6.41 -9.43
CA SER A 192 15.90 5.93 -10.49
C SER A 192 15.79 6.83 -11.72
N LEU A 193 16.84 6.88 -12.56
CA LEU A 193 16.75 7.58 -13.85
C LEU A 193 15.68 6.93 -14.73
N ALA A 194 15.51 5.61 -14.66
CA ALA A 194 14.49 4.86 -15.35
C ALA A 194 13.08 5.35 -14.99
N LYS A 195 12.82 5.52 -13.69
CA LYS A 195 11.55 6.09 -13.19
C LYS A 195 11.30 7.49 -13.75
N LEU A 196 12.29 8.40 -13.68
CA LEU A 196 12.13 9.76 -14.18
C LEU A 196 11.88 9.79 -15.70
N ARG A 197 12.50 8.88 -16.48
CA ARG A 197 12.23 8.72 -17.90
C ARG A 197 10.79 8.21 -18.15
N LEU A 198 10.32 7.26 -17.34
CA LEU A 198 8.95 6.76 -17.44
C LEU A 198 7.92 7.85 -17.08
N GLU A 199 8.19 8.67 -16.07
CA GLU A 199 7.36 9.83 -15.71
C GLU A 199 7.33 10.88 -16.83
N ALA A 200 8.48 11.16 -17.48
CA ALA A 200 8.54 12.07 -18.62
C ALA A 200 7.72 11.54 -19.80
N LEU A 201 7.83 10.24 -20.10
CA LEU A 201 7.05 9.61 -21.18
C LEU A 201 5.55 9.57 -20.86
N LEU A 202 5.18 9.36 -19.59
CA LEU A 202 3.80 9.45 -19.14
C LEU A 202 3.20 10.84 -19.41
N ILE A 203 3.97 11.91 -19.15
CA ILE A 203 3.55 13.30 -19.41
C ILE A 203 3.43 13.56 -20.91
N ASP A 204 4.35 13.06 -21.72
CA ASP A 204 4.32 13.19 -23.19
C ASP A 204 3.08 12.52 -23.81
N LYS A 205 2.64 11.40 -23.21
CA LYS A 205 1.45 10.64 -23.64
C LYS A 205 0.15 11.07 -22.94
N LEU A 206 0.18 12.15 -22.17
CA LEU A 206 -0.98 12.55 -21.39
C LEU A 206 -2.06 13.16 -22.27
N GLU A 207 -3.25 12.60 -22.17
CA GLU A 207 -4.46 13.11 -22.83
C GLU A 207 -5.38 13.77 -21.79
N LEU A 208 -5.95 14.91 -22.18
CA LEU A 208 -6.91 15.68 -21.37
C LEU A 208 -8.27 15.73 -22.07
N VAL A 209 -9.32 15.35 -21.37
CA VAL A 209 -10.69 15.35 -21.90
C VAL A 209 -11.64 16.05 -20.92
N ASN A 210 -12.87 16.29 -21.35
CA ASN A 210 -13.91 16.94 -20.55
C ASN A 210 -13.43 18.29 -19.95
N ASP A 211 -13.07 19.24 -20.82
CA ASP A 211 -12.51 20.55 -20.43
C ASP A 211 -11.30 20.43 -19.50
N ALA A 212 -10.44 19.44 -19.76
CA ALA A 212 -9.26 19.11 -18.99
C ALA A 212 -9.54 18.68 -17.52
N LYS A 213 -10.79 18.31 -17.18
CA LYS A 213 -11.14 17.79 -15.86
C LYS A 213 -10.76 16.35 -15.68
N ILE A 214 -10.57 15.59 -16.76
CA ILE A 214 -10.11 14.22 -16.74
C ILE A 214 -8.79 14.13 -17.49
N GLY A 215 -7.77 13.56 -16.85
CA GLY A 215 -6.50 13.24 -17.47
C GLY A 215 -6.26 11.75 -17.50
N TYR A 216 -5.78 11.21 -18.62
CA TYR A 216 -5.37 9.82 -18.67
C TYR A 216 -4.07 9.62 -19.45
N SER A 217 -3.37 8.55 -19.14
CA SER A 217 -2.19 8.11 -19.87
C SER A 217 -2.11 6.58 -19.90
N ILE A 218 -1.45 6.06 -20.94
CA ILE A 218 -1.29 4.60 -21.16
C ILE A 218 0.20 4.29 -21.24
N LEU A 219 0.67 3.46 -20.32
CA LEU A 219 2.03 2.94 -20.31
C LEU A 219 2.04 1.49 -20.78
N THR A 220 2.76 1.21 -21.86
CA THR A 220 2.90 -0.11 -22.45
C THR A 220 4.14 -0.84 -21.92
N LEU A 221 4.22 -2.15 -22.12
CA LEU A 221 5.42 -2.94 -21.81
C LEU A 221 6.66 -2.44 -22.58
N ASP A 222 6.46 -1.94 -23.81
CA ASP A 222 7.54 -1.34 -24.61
C ASP A 222 8.04 -0.02 -23.99
N ASP A 223 7.16 0.79 -23.40
CA ASP A 223 7.53 2.02 -22.69
C ASP A 223 8.44 1.72 -21.48
N PHE A 224 8.10 0.69 -20.69
CA PHE A 224 8.97 0.25 -19.61
C PHE A 224 10.34 -0.18 -20.12
N THR A 225 10.37 -0.94 -21.20
CA THR A 225 11.62 -1.41 -21.84
C THR A 225 12.46 -0.23 -22.33
N LYS A 226 11.87 0.74 -23.04
CA LYS A 226 12.54 1.95 -23.54
C LYS A 226 13.14 2.80 -22.43
N CYS A 227 12.44 2.90 -21.31
CA CYS A 227 12.90 3.68 -20.15
C CYS A 227 13.92 2.92 -19.30
N GLY A 228 14.05 1.59 -19.48
CA GLY A 228 14.77 0.70 -18.56
C GLY A 228 14.08 0.58 -17.21
N ALA A 229 12.76 0.81 -17.16
CA ALA A 229 11.96 0.86 -15.95
C ALA A 229 11.36 -0.52 -15.62
N ILE A 230 11.06 -0.72 -14.36
CA ILE A 230 10.35 -1.91 -13.83
C ILE A 230 9.00 -1.50 -13.26
N ARG A 231 8.12 -2.46 -13.03
CA ARG A 231 6.76 -2.20 -12.54
C ARG A 231 6.69 -1.27 -11.31
N PRO A 232 7.55 -1.43 -10.29
CA PRO A 232 7.58 -0.52 -9.14
C PRO A 232 7.94 0.94 -9.49
N ASP A 233 8.60 1.21 -10.61
CA ASP A 233 8.91 2.59 -11.05
C ASP A 233 7.65 3.37 -11.46
N SER A 234 6.54 2.69 -11.78
CA SER A 234 5.25 3.34 -12.08
C SER A 234 4.41 3.69 -10.85
N ASP A 235 4.89 3.38 -9.65
CA ASP A 235 4.23 3.79 -8.43
C ASP A 235 4.06 5.31 -8.41
N ARG A 236 2.85 5.77 -8.09
CA ARG A 236 2.47 7.18 -8.05
C ARG A 236 2.48 7.92 -9.41
N CYS A 237 2.72 7.25 -10.54
CA CYS A 237 2.59 7.88 -11.85
C CYS A 237 1.20 8.52 -12.06
N VAL A 238 0.15 7.91 -11.58
CA VAL A 238 -1.22 8.47 -11.63
C VAL A 238 -1.36 9.76 -10.81
N ASP A 239 -0.56 9.96 -9.76
CA ASP A 239 -0.58 11.18 -8.96
C ASP A 239 0.01 12.39 -9.71
N ILE A 240 0.92 12.15 -10.66
CA ILE A 240 1.43 13.20 -11.56
C ILE A 240 0.26 13.75 -12.40
N ILE A 241 -0.57 12.90 -12.97
CA ILE A 241 -1.76 13.29 -13.72
C ILE A 241 -2.72 14.08 -12.81
N ARG A 242 -3.00 13.54 -11.61
CA ARG A 242 -3.89 14.21 -10.63
C ARG A 242 -3.35 15.56 -10.17
N SER A 243 -2.04 15.79 -10.21
CA SER A 243 -1.43 17.06 -9.76
C SER A 243 -1.77 18.26 -10.64
N LEU A 244 -2.23 18.06 -11.88
CA LEU A 244 -2.63 19.13 -12.78
C LEU A 244 -3.80 19.93 -12.19
N VAL A 245 -3.75 21.24 -12.29
CA VAL A 245 -4.73 22.14 -11.65
C VAL A 245 -6.17 21.83 -12.05
N THR A 246 -6.42 21.58 -13.33
CA THR A 246 -7.76 21.34 -13.89
C THR A 246 -8.26 19.93 -13.67
N VAL A 247 -7.38 18.93 -13.49
CA VAL A 247 -7.74 17.52 -13.42
C VAL A 247 -8.42 17.21 -12.09
N GLU A 248 -9.64 16.72 -12.16
CA GLU A 248 -10.42 16.16 -11.06
C GLU A 248 -10.27 14.64 -10.98
N LEU A 249 -10.25 13.97 -12.14
CA LEU A 249 -10.07 12.52 -12.25
C LEU A 249 -8.83 12.21 -13.08
N ALA A 250 -7.90 11.46 -12.48
CA ALA A 250 -6.73 10.90 -13.15
C ALA A 250 -6.89 9.40 -13.37
N ILE A 251 -6.58 8.94 -14.58
CA ILE A 251 -6.67 7.53 -15.00
C ILE A 251 -5.32 7.12 -15.57
N LEU A 252 -4.73 6.06 -15.03
CA LEU A 252 -3.52 5.46 -15.57
C LEU A 252 -3.79 4.02 -15.94
N LEU A 253 -3.55 3.68 -17.22
CA LEU A 253 -3.57 2.32 -17.71
C LEU A 253 -2.14 1.83 -17.82
N ILE A 254 -1.85 0.67 -17.27
CA ILE A 254 -0.56 0.00 -17.40
C ILE A 254 -0.76 -1.36 -18.02
N GLU A 255 -0.14 -1.57 -19.17
CA GLU A 255 -0.19 -2.85 -19.88
C GLU A 255 0.48 -3.95 -19.06
N GLU A 256 -0.18 -5.08 -18.99
CA GLU A 256 0.32 -6.36 -18.49
C GLU A 256 0.22 -7.40 -19.64
N ASN A 257 0.75 -8.61 -19.47
CA ASN A 257 0.85 -9.58 -20.57
C ASN A 257 -0.46 -9.79 -21.36
N HIS A 258 -1.62 -9.86 -20.67
CA HIS A 258 -2.93 -10.10 -21.29
C HIS A 258 -4.03 -9.17 -20.78
N SER A 259 -3.66 -8.16 -20.03
CA SER A 259 -4.59 -7.27 -19.32
C SER A 259 -4.03 -5.85 -19.22
N TYR A 260 -4.87 -4.95 -18.77
CA TYR A 260 -4.44 -3.64 -18.26
C TYR A 260 -4.79 -3.53 -16.78
N LYS A 261 -3.82 -3.06 -16.00
CA LYS A 261 -4.08 -2.57 -14.64
C LYS A 261 -4.44 -1.10 -14.72
N ILE A 262 -5.61 -0.76 -14.20
CA ILE A 262 -6.12 0.60 -14.17
C ILE A 262 -5.98 1.16 -12.76
N SER A 263 -5.40 2.35 -12.65
CA SER A 263 -5.31 3.12 -11.40
C SER A 263 -6.10 4.40 -11.56
N LEU A 264 -6.99 4.66 -10.61
CA LEU A 264 -7.84 5.83 -10.56
C LEU A 264 -7.48 6.69 -9.35
N ARG A 265 -7.42 8.01 -9.56
CA ARG A 265 -7.28 9.00 -8.47
C ARG A 265 -8.23 10.16 -8.71
N SER A 266 -8.86 10.66 -7.66
CA SER A 266 -9.66 11.88 -7.74
C SER A 266 -9.22 12.93 -6.71
N LYS A 267 -9.59 14.20 -6.94
CA LYS A 267 -9.37 15.26 -5.97
C LYS A 267 -10.53 15.39 -5.00
N ASP A 268 -11.74 15.66 -5.49
CA ASP A 268 -12.86 15.98 -4.62
C ASP A 268 -14.21 15.42 -5.07
N LYS A 269 -14.60 15.57 -6.31
CA LYS A 269 -15.97 15.36 -6.78
C LYS A 269 -16.30 13.90 -7.08
N VAL A 270 -15.32 13.10 -7.49
CA VAL A 270 -15.53 11.74 -7.99
C VAL A 270 -15.16 10.71 -6.92
N ASP A 271 -16.06 9.77 -6.62
CA ASP A 271 -15.75 8.57 -5.86
C ASP A 271 -15.23 7.48 -6.81
N VAL A 272 -13.91 7.29 -6.82
CA VAL A 272 -13.28 6.32 -7.72
C VAL A 272 -13.43 4.88 -7.24
N SER A 273 -13.80 4.66 -5.98
CA SER A 273 -14.09 3.30 -5.49
C SER A 273 -15.34 2.73 -6.12
N ASP A 274 -16.39 3.54 -6.32
CA ASP A 274 -17.62 3.14 -6.99
C ASP A 274 -17.36 2.74 -8.46
N ILE A 275 -16.49 3.51 -9.14
CA ILE A 275 -16.09 3.16 -10.50
C ILE A 275 -15.35 1.82 -10.51
N ALA A 276 -14.36 1.65 -9.64
CA ALA A 276 -13.56 0.43 -9.59
C ALA A 276 -14.42 -0.81 -9.28
N LEU A 277 -15.40 -0.70 -8.39
CA LEU A 277 -16.32 -1.80 -8.03
C LEU A 277 -17.12 -2.31 -9.23
N VAL A 278 -17.55 -1.44 -10.15
CA VAL A 278 -18.26 -1.82 -11.38
C VAL A 278 -17.41 -2.76 -12.25
N PHE A 279 -16.08 -2.60 -12.19
CA PHE A 279 -15.13 -3.41 -12.97
C PHE A 279 -14.49 -4.55 -12.15
N GLY A 280 -15.06 -4.88 -10.98
CA GLY A 280 -14.55 -5.96 -10.11
C GLY A 280 -13.29 -5.61 -9.34
N GLY A 281 -12.97 -4.33 -9.21
CA GLY A 281 -11.87 -3.81 -8.41
C GLY A 281 -12.32 -3.25 -7.06
N GLY A 282 -11.53 -2.30 -6.53
CA GLY A 282 -11.84 -1.67 -5.25
C GLY A 282 -10.81 -0.62 -4.85
N GLY A 283 -10.95 -0.10 -3.64
CA GLY A 283 -10.08 0.92 -3.08
C GLY A 283 -10.81 1.89 -2.17
N HIS A 284 -10.24 3.07 -2.02
CA HIS A 284 -10.80 4.18 -1.27
C HIS A 284 -11.47 5.20 -2.21
N LYS A 285 -12.29 6.07 -1.63
CA LYS A 285 -13.00 7.15 -2.34
C LYS A 285 -12.12 7.96 -3.31
N ARG A 286 -10.85 8.21 -2.95
CA ARG A 286 -9.91 9.04 -3.74
C ARG A 286 -8.84 8.22 -4.47
N ALA A 287 -8.74 6.93 -4.22
CA ALA A 287 -7.71 6.06 -4.77
C ALA A 287 -8.25 4.62 -4.92
N ALA A 288 -8.48 4.19 -6.14
CA ALA A 288 -8.99 2.87 -6.43
C ALA A 288 -8.35 2.29 -7.70
N GLY A 289 -8.56 1.02 -7.96
CA GLY A 289 -8.06 0.39 -9.17
C GLY A 289 -8.69 -0.96 -9.44
N PHE A 290 -8.50 -1.43 -10.67
CA PHE A 290 -8.98 -2.73 -11.14
C PHE A 290 -8.11 -3.25 -12.29
N THR A 291 -8.30 -4.51 -12.65
CA THR A 291 -7.63 -5.12 -13.81
C THR A 291 -8.67 -5.57 -14.81
N ILE A 292 -8.43 -5.33 -16.08
CA ILE A 292 -9.36 -5.73 -17.14
C ILE A 292 -8.65 -6.54 -18.23
N GLN A 293 -9.26 -7.64 -18.64
CA GLN A 293 -8.76 -8.58 -19.64
C GLN A 293 -9.19 -8.12 -21.05
N THR A 294 -8.56 -7.07 -21.58
CA THR A 294 -8.76 -6.61 -22.96
C THR A 294 -7.54 -5.80 -23.39
N LYS A 295 -7.30 -5.73 -24.72
CA LYS A 295 -6.28 -4.86 -25.31
C LYS A 295 -6.87 -3.59 -25.94
N ASP A 296 -8.17 -3.43 -25.95
CA ASP A 296 -8.87 -2.27 -26.47
C ASP A 296 -8.90 -1.14 -25.44
N THR A 297 -7.88 -0.29 -25.48
CA THR A 297 -7.71 0.81 -24.53
C THR A 297 -8.73 1.92 -24.71
N GLU A 298 -9.19 2.19 -25.95
CA GLU A 298 -10.24 3.18 -26.22
C GLU A 298 -11.53 2.77 -25.52
N LYS A 299 -11.92 1.51 -25.68
CA LYS A 299 -13.12 0.97 -25.01
C LYS A 299 -13.01 1.00 -23.47
N ILE A 300 -11.81 0.79 -22.91
CA ILE A 300 -11.62 0.92 -21.45
C ILE A 300 -11.90 2.35 -21.03
N ILE A 301 -11.28 3.32 -21.70
CA ILE A 301 -11.43 4.76 -21.39
C ILE A 301 -12.90 5.15 -21.53
N ASP A 302 -13.56 4.84 -22.64
CA ASP A 302 -14.97 5.17 -22.88
C ASP A 302 -15.87 4.60 -21.79
N ASN A 303 -15.65 3.35 -21.40
CA ASN A 303 -16.42 2.71 -20.33
C ASN A 303 -16.25 3.41 -18.98
N ILE A 304 -15.05 3.91 -18.68
CA ILE A 304 -14.80 4.69 -17.45
C ILE A 304 -15.47 6.05 -17.56
N LEU A 305 -15.28 6.78 -18.70
CA LEU A 305 -15.84 8.11 -18.91
C LEU A 305 -17.36 8.12 -18.81
N ASN A 306 -18.04 7.08 -19.33
CA ASN A 306 -19.49 6.91 -19.23
C ASN A 306 -20.03 6.71 -17.79
N LYS A 307 -19.15 6.47 -16.82
CA LYS A 307 -19.50 6.34 -15.39
C LYS A 307 -19.20 7.61 -14.58
N VAL A 308 -18.62 8.61 -15.22
CA VAL A 308 -18.17 9.83 -14.54
C VAL A 308 -19.09 11.00 -14.89
N GLN A 309 -19.57 11.69 -13.86
CA GLN A 309 -20.33 12.93 -13.99
C GLN A 309 -19.54 14.07 -13.33
N ILE A 310 -18.84 14.88 -14.14
CA ILE A 310 -18.08 16.08 -13.71
C ILE A 310 -18.11 17.21 -14.75
#